data_23620cfa3f1e70fbaebaa0f58f967cc7
#
_entry.id   23620cfa3f1e70fbaebaa0f58f967cc7
#
_cell.length_a   1.000
_cell.length_b   1.000
_cell.length_c   1.000
_cell.angle_alpha   90.00
_cell.angle_beta   90.00
_cell.angle_gamma   90.00
#
_symmetry.space_group_name_H-M   'P 1'
#
loop_
_entity.id
_entity.type
_entity.pdbx_description
1 polymer ?
#
loop_
_entity_poly.entity_id
_entity_poly.type
_entity_poly.pdbx_seq_one_letter_code
_entity_poly.pdbx_strand_id
1 'polypeptide(L)'
;MEIRTATQNDIESIVPLFDSYRVFYRKSSNPDDARSFLSERFTKNENVLFLATVKGKAVGFTQLYKTFSSVSLKPFYILNDLYVAQEYRKLGIGKALLEHAKSFCREKDFKGLALETALDNPAQKLYEHLGWELDQSYLHYFWTNTQESI
;
A
#
# COMPACT_ATOMS: atom_id res chain seq x y z
N MET A 1 11.41 -1.12 -16.26
CA MET A 1 10.40 -1.12 -15.18
C MET A 1 9.27 -0.17 -15.53
N GLU A 2 8.05 -0.60 -15.31
CA GLU A 2 6.86 0.20 -15.54
C GLU A 2 6.02 0.22 -14.27
N ILE A 3 5.38 1.37 -13.98
CA ILE A 3 4.41 1.48 -12.90
C ILE A 3 3.11 1.99 -13.49
N ARG A 4 2.02 1.31 -13.21
CA ARG A 4 0.69 1.69 -13.70
C ARG A 4 -0.39 1.39 -12.68
N THR A 5 -1.54 2.03 -12.85
CA THR A 5 -2.72 1.73 -12.05
C THR A 5 -3.25 0.35 -12.44
N ALA A 6 -3.46 -0.50 -11.43
CA ALA A 6 -4.02 -1.82 -11.63
C ALA A 6 -5.54 -1.79 -11.76
N THR A 7 -6.08 -2.79 -12.42
CA THR A 7 -7.52 -3.02 -12.56
C THR A 7 -7.87 -4.42 -12.09
N GLN A 8 -9.15 -4.76 -12.10
CA GLN A 8 -9.61 -6.13 -11.79
C GLN A 8 -8.92 -7.20 -12.63
N ASN A 9 -8.52 -6.85 -13.85
CA ASN A 9 -7.83 -7.80 -14.74
C ASN A 9 -6.44 -8.18 -14.25
N ASP A 10 -5.89 -7.42 -13.30
CA ASP A 10 -4.55 -7.67 -12.76
C ASP A 10 -4.56 -8.52 -11.49
N ILE A 11 -5.73 -8.87 -10.96
CA ILE A 11 -5.85 -9.54 -9.65
C ILE A 11 -4.98 -10.78 -9.58
N GLU A 12 -5.01 -11.63 -10.59
CA GLU A 12 -4.23 -12.88 -10.58
C GLU A 12 -2.72 -12.64 -10.54
N SER A 13 -2.25 -11.52 -11.10
CA SER A 13 -0.84 -11.13 -11.00
C SER A 13 -0.49 -10.53 -9.64
N ILE A 14 -1.46 -9.90 -8.99
CA ILE A 14 -1.25 -9.23 -7.70
C ILE A 14 -1.32 -10.24 -6.55
N VAL A 15 -2.18 -11.25 -6.63
CA VAL A 15 -2.44 -12.19 -5.53
C VAL A 15 -1.15 -12.79 -4.94
N PRO A 16 -0.19 -13.30 -5.73
CA PRO A 16 1.04 -13.85 -5.15
C PRO A 16 1.84 -12.81 -4.36
N LEU A 17 1.90 -11.57 -4.85
CA LEU A 17 2.60 -10.48 -4.16
C LEU A 17 1.87 -10.09 -2.87
N PHE A 18 0.55 -9.98 -2.94
CA PHE A 18 -0.27 -9.61 -1.79
C PHE A 18 -0.24 -10.69 -0.71
N ASP A 19 -0.28 -11.96 -1.11
CA ASP A 19 -0.15 -13.07 -0.17
C ASP A 19 1.23 -13.04 0.50
N SER A 20 2.30 -12.83 -0.26
CA SER A 20 3.66 -12.71 0.29
C SER A 20 3.80 -11.53 1.24
N TYR A 21 3.15 -10.40 0.93
CA TYR A 21 3.08 -9.24 1.83
C TYR A 21 2.45 -9.62 3.17
N ARG A 22 1.34 -10.36 3.16
CA ARG A 22 0.68 -10.83 4.38
C ARG A 22 1.57 -11.78 5.18
N VAL A 23 2.28 -12.68 4.50
CA VAL A 23 3.24 -13.59 5.15
C VAL A 23 4.37 -12.80 5.80
N PHE A 24 4.85 -11.73 5.17
CA PHE A 24 5.83 -10.82 5.77
C PHE A 24 5.32 -10.24 7.09
N TYR A 25 4.01 -9.98 7.20
CA TYR A 25 3.37 -9.51 8.42
C TYR A 25 2.86 -10.66 9.30
N ARG A 26 3.49 -11.84 9.19
CA ARG A 26 3.29 -13.01 10.07
C ARG A 26 1.90 -13.64 9.94
N LYS A 27 1.24 -13.48 8.81
CA LYS A 27 0.01 -14.18 8.51
C LYS A 27 0.33 -15.47 7.75
N SER A 28 -0.54 -16.47 7.88
CA SER A 28 -0.45 -17.69 7.08
C SER A 28 -0.76 -17.39 5.62
N SER A 29 -0.06 -18.06 4.71
CA SER A 29 -0.37 -17.96 3.29
C SER A 29 -1.81 -18.39 3.02
N ASN A 30 -2.57 -17.56 2.32
CA ASN A 30 -3.95 -17.85 1.94
C ASN A 30 -4.31 -17.09 0.66
N PRO A 31 -3.88 -17.59 -0.50
CA PRO A 31 -4.15 -16.91 -1.77
C PRO A 31 -5.63 -16.72 -2.07
N ASP A 32 -6.47 -17.66 -1.66
CA ASP A 32 -7.92 -17.55 -1.92
C ASP A 32 -8.56 -16.39 -1.15
N ASP A 33 -8.21 -16.21 0.11
CA ASP A 33 -8.70 -15.08 0.91
C ASP A 33 -8.09 -13.76 0.38
N ALA A 34 -6.84 -13.77 -0.05
CA ALA A 34 -6.20 -12.62 -0.67
C ALA A 34 -6.96 -12.20 -1.94
N ARG A 35 -7.30 -13.17 -2.78
CA ARG A 35 -8.07 -12.92 -4.01
C ARG A 35 -9.44 -12.35 -3.69
N SER A 36 -10.15 -12.91 -2.73
CA SER A 36 -11.48 -12.45 -2.33
C SER A 36 -11.44 -11.01 -1.81
N PHE A 37 -10.47 -10.71 -0.96
CA PHE A 37 -10.29 -9.36 -0.42
C PHE A 37 -10.04 -8.34 -1.52
N LEU A 38 -9.09 -8.62 -2.40
CA LEU A 38 -8.74 -7.71 -3.51
C LEU A 38 -9.91 -7.52 -4.47
N SER A 39 -10.59 -8.61 -4.82
CA SER A 39 -11.75 -8.55 -5.73
C SER A 39 -12.84 -7.64 -5.18
N GLU A 40 -13.11 -7.72 -3.89
CA GLU A 40 -14.11 -6.87 -3.26
C GLU A 40 -13.69 -5.40 -3.27
N ARG A 41 -12.40 -5.13 -2.99
CA ARG A 41 -11.89 -3.74 -3.04
C ARG A 41 -12.05 -3.14 -4.42
N PHE A 42 -11.67 -3.87 -5.45
CA PHE A 42 -11.81 -3.39 -6.84
C PHE A 42 -13.28 -3.25 -7.25
N THR A 43 -14.10 -4.23 -6.93
CA THR A 43 -15.53 -4.20 -7.29
C THR A 43 -16.25 -3.00 -6.66
N LYS A 44 -15.94 -2.71 -5.41
CA LYS A 44 -16.56 -1.60 -4.67
C LYS A 44 -15.84 -0.27 -4.87
N ASN A 45 -14.80 -0.26 -5.68
CA ASN A 45 -14.00 0.94 -5.94
C ASN A 45 -13.47 1.58 -4.64
N GLU A 46 -12.94 0.73 -3.76
CA GLU A 46 -12.48 1.15 -2.43
C GLU A 46 -10.96 1.29 -2.34
N ASN A 47 -10.23 0.96 -3.41
CA ASN A 47 -8.78 1.03 -3.43
C ASN A 47 -8.25 1.73 -4.67
N VAL A 48 -7.02 2.19 -4.58
CA VAL A 48 -6.17 2.51 -5.73
C VAL A 48 -4.90 1.69 -5.55
N LEU A 49 -4.54 0.90 -6.53
CA LEU A 49 -3.36 0.04 -6.47
C LEU A 49 -2.46 0.33 -7.65
N PHE A 50 -1.19 0.62 -7.38
CA PHE A 50 -0.17 0.78 -8.40
C PHE A 50 0.69 -0.47 -8.45
N LEU A 51 0.88 -0.98 -9.66
CA LEU A 51 1.60 -2.22 -9.92
C LEU A 51 2.89 -1.91 -10.64
N ALA A 52 4.00 -2.40 -10.10
CA ALA A 52 5.30 -2.32 -10.75
C ALA A 52 5.56 -3.62 -11.51
N THR A 53 5.96 -3.50 -12.77
CA THR A 53 6.31 -4.65 -13.61
C THR A 53 7.71 -4.49 -14.17
N VAL A 54 8.39 -5.61 -14.35
CA VAL A 54 9.67 -5.70 -15.04
C VAL A 54 9.53 -6.76 -16.12
N LYS A 55 9.71 -6.37 -17.37
CA LYS A 55 9.52 -7.27 -18.52
C LYS A 55 8.17 -7.99 -18.49
N GLY A 56 7.13 -7.25 -18.13
CA GLY A 56 5.77 -7.75 -18.06
C GLY A 56 5.42 -8.55 -16.80
N LYS A 57 6.38 -8.83 -15.94
CA LYS A 57 6.16 -9.56 -14.69
C LYS A 57 5.88 -8.62 -13.55
N ALA A 58 4.81 -8.88 -12.79
CA ALA A 58 4.49 -8.13 -11.59
C ALA A 58 5.54 -8.40 -10.50
N VAL A 59 6.18 -7.35 -10.00
CA VAL A 59 7.29 -7.45 -9.04
C VAL A 59 7.10 -6.65 -7.77
N GLY A 60 6.12 -5.75 -7.73
CA GLY A 60 5.82 -4.95 -6.55
C GLY A 60 4.52 -4.20 -6.69
N PHE A 61 4.00 -3.72 -5.58
CA PHE A 61 2.78 -2.93 -5.58
C PHE A 61 2.73 -2.01 -4.38
N THR A 62 1.90 -0.98 -4.48
CA THR A 62 1.44 -0.19 -3.34
C THR A 62 -0.06 0.00 -3.45
N GLN A 63 -0.75 -0.04 -2.32
CA GLN A 63 -2.21 0.08 -2.28
C GLN A 63 -2.62 1.22 -1.37
N LEU A 64 -3.49 2.07 -1.88
CA LEU A 64 -3.98 3.26 -1.22
C LEU A 64 -5.46 3.12 -0.90
N TYR A 65 -5.86 3.61 0.27
CA TYR A 65 -7.27 3.74 0.65
C TYR A 65 -7.58 5.19 0.91
N LYS A 66 -8.71 5.65 0.38
CA LYS A 66 -9.15 7.04 0.54
C LYS A 66 -9.79 7.26 1.89
N THR A 67 -9.46 8.35 2.52
CA THR A 67 -10.12 8.82 3.73
C THR A 67 -10.22 10.35 3.70
N PHE A 68 -10.67 10.96 4.79
CA PHE A 68 -10.96 12.40 4.82
C PHE A 68 -10.44 13.01 6.11
N SER A 69 -9.92 14.23 6.00
CA SER A 69 -9.59 15.06 7.14
C SER A 69 -10.72 16.08 7.33
N SER A 70 -11.45 15.96 8.43
CA SER A 70 -12.52 16.93 8.75
C SER A 70 -11.95 18.31 9.06
N VAL A 71 -10.82 18.36 9.76
CA VAL A 71 -10.17 19.63 10.09
C VAL A 71 -9.69 20.36 8.84
N SER A 72 -9.06 19.65 7.91
CA SER A 72 -8.54 20.26 6.69
C SER A 72 -9.57 20.39 5.57
N LEU A 73 -10.74 19.79 5.73
CA LEU A 73 -11.79 19.75 4.70
C LEU A 73 -11.31 19.17 3.39
N LYS A 74 -10.40 18.21 3.46
CA LYS A 74 -9.79 17.59 2.28
C LYS A 74 -9.71 16.08 2.42
N PRO A 75 -9.82 15.36 1.30
CA PRO A 75 -9.48 13.94 1.29
C PRO A 75 -7.96 13.75 1.31
N PHE A 76 -7.55 12.58 1.75
CA PHE A 76 -6.18 12.11 1.63
C PHE A 76 -6.18 10.60 1.45
N TYR A 77 -5.03 10.02 1.11
CA TYR A 77 -4.89 8.60 1.00
C TYR A 77 -4.08 8.03 2.15
N ILE A 78 -4.48 6.85 2.61
CA ILE A 78 -3.63 6.00 3.45
C ILE A 78 -2.88 5.07 2.51
N LEU A 79 -1.56 5.16 2.47
CA LEU A 79 -0.72 4.21 1.78
C LEU A 79 -0.60 3.00 2.71
N ASN A 80 -1.47 2.02 2.50
CA ASN A 80 -1.67 0.92 3.44
C ASN A 80 -0.69 -0.22 3.21
N ASP A 81 -0.35 -0.52 1.96
CA ASP A 81 0.52 -1.62 1.59
C ASP A 81 1.64 -1.12 0.70
N LEU A 82 2.84 -1.60 0.94
CA LEU A 82 3.99 -1.44 0.04
C LEU A 82 4.80 -2.73 0.09
N TYR A 83 4.96 -3.38 -1.05
CA TYR A 83 5.71 -4.62 -1.12
C TYR A 83 6.44 -4.75 -2.45
N VAL A 84 7.68 -5.20 -2.39
CA VAL A 84 8.51 -5.55 -3.55
C VAL A 84 9.00 -6.97 -3.35
N ALA A 85 8.86 -7.80 -4.37
CA ALA A 85 9.35 -9.18 -4.32
C ALA A 85 10.84 -9.20 -3.98
N GLN A 86 11.25 -10.17 -3.18
CA GLN A 86 12.57 -10.19 -2.57
C GLN A 86 13.70 -10.07 -3.61
N GLU A 87 13.59 -10.77 -4.74
CA GLU A 87 14.59 -10.77 -5.79
C GLU A 87 14.72 -9.43 -6.51
N TYR A 88 13.74 -8.56 -6.35
CA TYR A 88 13.71 -7.24 -7.01
C TYR A 88 13.95 -6.07 -6.06
N ARG A 89 14.32 -6.36 -4.81
CA ARG A 89 14.63 -5.31 -3.83
C ARG A 89 15.97 -4.66 -4.12
N LYS A 90 16.16 -3.45 -3.56
CA LYS A 90 17.38 -2.63 -3.74
C LYS A 90 17.62 -2.18 -5.18
N LEU A 91 16.59 -2.19 -6.02
CA LEU A 91 16.64 -1.73 -7.39
C LEU A 91 15.85 -0.44 -7.60
N GLY A 92 15.39 0.19 -6.53
CA GLY A 92 14.65 1.46 -6.61
C GLY A 92 13.16 1.32 -6.90
N ILE A 93 12.59 0.11 -6.88
CA ILE A 93 11.18 -0.12 -7.20
C ILE A 93 10.28 0.46 -6.11
N GLY A 94 10.62 0.23 -4.83
CA GLY A 94 9.86 0.81 -3.72
C GLY A 94 9.82 2.33 -3.77
N LYS A 95 10.97 2.95 -4.02
CA LYS A 95 11.06 4.39 -4.21
C LYS A 95 10.16 4.87 -5.35
N ALA A 96 10.21 4.18 -6.48
CA ALA A 96 9.41 4.54 -7.65
C ALA A 96 7.91 4.44 -7.37
N LEU A 97 7.47 3.40 -6.63
CA LEU A 97 6.07 3.25 -6.21
C LEU A 97 5.64 4.40 -5.31
N LEU A 98 6.47 4.78 -4.33
CA LEU A 98 6.17 5.89 -3.42
C LEU A 98 6.08 7.22 -4.16
N GLU A 99 7.00 7.48 -5.08
CA GLU A 99 6.98 8.71 -5.87
C GLU A 99 5.78 8.75 -6.82
N HIS A 100 5.39 7.61 -7.37
CA HIS A 100 4.19 7.51 -8.21
C HIS A 100 2.93 7.85 -7.40
N ALA A 101 2.83 7.34 -6.17
CA ALA A 101 1.72 7.65 -5.27
C ALA A 101 1.67 9.15 -4.94
N LYS A 102 2.81 9.78 -4.69
CA LYS A 102 2.87 11.22 -4.46
C LYS A 102 2.36 12.01 -5.66
N SER A 103 2.79 11.65 -6.87
CA SER A 103 2.35 12.31 -8.10
C SER A 103 0.85 12.20 -8.27
N PHE A 104 0.31 11.01 -8.02
CA PHE A 104 -1.13 10.77 -8.08
C PHE A 104 -1.89 11.66 -7.09
N CYS A 105 -1.39 11.77 -5.87
CA CYS A 105 -1.98 12.61 -4.83
C CYS A 105 -1.98 14.08 -5.24
N ARG A 106 -0.88 14.57 -5.83
CA ARG A 106 -0.78 15.94 -6.32
C ARG A 106 -1.77 16.21 -7.45
N GLU A 107 -1.90 15.30 -8.38
CA GLU A 107 -2.84 15.45 -9.50
C GLU A 107 -4.29 15.54 -9.03
N LYS A 108 -4.62 14.84 -7.95
CA LYS A 108 -5.95 14.87 -7.35
C LYS A 108 -6.16 16.09 -6.44
N ASP A 109 -5.11 16.84 -6.14
CA ASP A 109 -5.14 17.92 -5.15
C ASP A 109 -5.65 17.46 -3.79
N PHE A 110 -5.24 16.27 -3.36
CA PHE A 110 -5.54 15.73 -2.06
C PHE A 110 -4.54 16.26 -1.02
N LYS A 111 -4.91 16.23 0.25
CA LYS A 111 -4.08 16.74 1.33
C LYS A 111 -2.70 16.10 1.40
N GLY A 112 -2.61 14.80 1.18
CA GLY A 112 -1.36 14.07 1.29
C GLY A 112 -1.56 12.57 1.39
N LEU A 113 -0.51 11.91 1.85
CA LEU A 113 -0.46 10.47 2.06
C LEU A 113 -0.05 10.22 3.51
N ALA A 114 -0.76 9.33 4.19
CA ALA A 114 -0.38 8.85 5.51
C ALA A 114 0.03 7.38 5.43
N LEU A 115 0.94 6.95 6.29
CA LEU A 115 1.26 5.53 6.41
C LEU A 115 1.60 5.19 7.84
N GLU A 116 1.47 3.90 8.16
CA GLU A 116 1.96 3.32 9.40
C GLU A 116 2.98 2.26 9.04
N THR A 117 4.01 2.11 9.85
CA THR A 117 5.03 1.10 9.66
C THR A 117 5.43 0.52 11.02
N ALA A 118 5.80 -0.76 11.04
CA ALA A 118 6.27 -1.38 12.27
C ALA A 118 7.54 -0.70 12.76
N LEU A 119 7.70 -0.63 14.08
CA LEU A 119 8.84 0.05 14.70
C LEU A 119 10.19 -0.51 14.25
N ASP A 120 10.24 -1.79 13.92
CA ASP A 120 11.46 -2.49 13.50
C ASP A 120 11.60 -2.60 11.98
N ASN A 121 10.70 -1.95 11.21
CA ASN A 121 10.75 -2.04 9.76
C ASN A 121 11.86 -1.13 9.21
N PRO A 122 12.83 -1.69 8.46
CA PRO A 122 13.91 -0.89 7.89
C PRO A 122 13.44 0.13 6.84
N ALA A 123 12.23 0.01 6.32
CA ALA A 123 11.67 0.95 5.36
C ALA A 123 11.50 2.36 5.92
N GLN A 124 11.56 2.55 7.24
CA GLN A 124 11.49 3.88 7.87
C GLN A 124 12.53 4.83 7.28
N LYS A 125 13.74 4.33 7.05
CA LYS A 125 14.82 5.16 6.47
C LYS A 125 14.49 5.62 5.06
N LEU A 126 13.85 4.76 4.28
CA LEU A 126 13.41 5.11 2.93
C LEU A 126 12.36 6.22 2.98
N TYR A 127 11.37 6.10 3.83
CA TYR A 127 10.32 7.11 3.95
C TYR A 127 10.90 8.47 4.32
N GLU A 128 11.74 8.52 5.35
CA GLU A 128 12.37 9.76 5.80
C GLU A 128 13.27 10.37 4.70
N HIS A 129 14.03 9.55 4.01
CA HIS A 129 14.89 10.00 2.91
C HIS A 129 14.08 10.62 1.77
N LEU A 130 12.85 10.14 1.54
CA LEU A 130 11.96 10.64 0.50
C LEU A 130 11.06 11.80 0.96
N GLY A 131 11.32 12.36 2.13
CA GLY A 131 10.61 13.54 2.61
C GLY A 131 9.33 13.25 3.39
N TRP A 132 9.11 12.01 3.78
CA TRP A 132 8.04 11.69 4.73
C TRP A 132 8.48 12.07 6.14
N GLU A 133 7.57 12.63 6.91
CA GLU A 133 7.86 13.08 8.27
C GLU A 133 7.11 12.22 9.29
N LEU A 134 7.80 11.80 10.34
CA LEU A 134 7.15 11.14 11.46
C LEU A 134 6.24 12.14 12.17
N ASP A 135 4.96 11.82 12.27
CA ASP A 135 4.02 12.68 12.97
C ASP A 135 4.11 12.41 14.47
N GLN A 136 4.64 13.36 15.21
CA GLN A 136 4.81 13.25 16.66
C GLN A 136 3.74 14.00 17.44
N SER A 137 2.80 14.66 16.73
CA SER A 137 1.76 15.47 17.34
C SER A 137 0.55 14.66 17.79
N TYR A 138 0.43 13.41 17.35
CA TYR A 138 -0.74 12.59 17.60
C TYR A 138 -0.33 11.21 18.09
N LEU A 139 -1.14 10.64 18.99
CA LEU A 139 -1.04 9.24 19.40
C LEU A 139 -2.09 8.46 18.62
N HIS A 140 -1.75 7.24 18.25
CA HIS A 140 -2.64 6.33 17.55
C HIS A 140 -3.22 5.33 18.55
N TYR A 141 -4.55 5.23 18.62
CA TYR A 141 -5.25 4.25 19.44
C TYR A 141 -6.07 3.35 18.54
N PHE A 142 -6.07 2.06 18.83
CA PHE A 142 -6.87 1.09 18.12
C PHE A 142 -7.69 0.26 19.12
N TRP A 143 -9.01 0.25 18.96
CA TRP A 143 -9.87 -0.62 19.73
C TRP A 143 -10.14 -1.87 18.90
N THR A 144 -9.77 -3.06 19.40
CA THR A 144 -9.98 -4.31 18.69
C THR A 144 -11.36 -4.88 19.04
N ASN A 145 -12.12 -5.23 18.03
CA ASN A 145 -13.39 -5.92 18.22
C ASN A 145 -13.10 -7.36 18.64
N THR A 146 -13.31 -7.64 19.93
CA THR A 146 -12.95 -8.95 20.51
C THR A 146 -13.95 -10.04 20.18
N GLN A 147 -15.09 -9.72 19.56
CA GLN A 147 -16.05 -10.71 19.10
C GLN A 147 -15.66 -11.32 17.75
N GLU A 148 -14.68 -10.73 17.07
CA GLU A 148 -14.13 -11.31 15.86
C GLU A 148 -13.08 -12.35 16.23
N SER A 149 -13.16 -13.54 15.62
CA SER A 149 -12.11 -14.53 15.74
C SER A 149 -10.87 -14.01 15.07
N ILE A 150 -9.81 -13.92 15.81
CA ILE A 150 -8.54 -13.43 15.30
C ILE A 150 -7.68 -14.63 14.92
#